data_c13984a70f4b4b1c2f1b7707b40812d8
#
_entry.id   c13984a70f4b4b1c2f1b7707b40812d8
#
_cell.length_a   1.000
_cell.length_b   1.000
_cell.length_c   1.000
_cell.angle_alpha   90.00
_cell.angle_beta   90.00
_cell.angle_gamma   90.00
#
_symmetry.space_group_name_H-M   'P 1'
#
loop_
_entity.id
_entity.type
_entity.pdbx_description
1 polymer ?
#
loop_
_entity_poly.entity_id
_entity_poly.type
_entity_poly.pdbx_seq_one_letter_code
_entity_poly.pdbx_strand_id
1 'polypeptide(L)'
;MDNQQIGLEPDKTEDFYQWKKVNNNDFSSWDYLFGIANVESAIAFTKLFWPDFVEHEGGIFLQEVFNLEIYEQWKSQLGNDINAIERVVNHQHIEDLLPGSEKVNADNLLYLGKTIVQMWQSRLKLLYPNKSFNVSCQQDENTVVVMFNQAFKVESRHPSLPDYYNGVWI
;
A
#
# COMPACT_ATOMS: atom_id res chain seq x y z
N MET A 1 -15.53 -5.86 17.52
CA MET A 1 -14.47 -5.40 16.59
C MET A 1 -13.18 -5.50 17.36
N ASP A 2 -12.50 -6.62 17.18
CA ASP A 2 -11.24 -6.87 17.87
C ASP A 2 -10.20 -5.90 17.31
N ASN A 3 -9.85 -4.93 18.13
CA ASN A 3 -8.69 -4.08 17.93
C ASN A 3 -7.46 -4.96 18.17
N GLN A 4 -7.11 -5.82 17.21
CA GLN A 4 -5.77 -6.37 17.20
C GLN A 4 -4.83 -5.20 16.93
N GLN A 5 -4.32 -4.66 18.01
CA GLN A 5 -3.18 -3.77 18.00
C GLN A 5 -2.06 -4.55 17.33
N ILE A 6 -1.82 -4.25 16.04
CA ILE A 6 -0.65 -4.77 15.33
C ILE A 6 0.53 -4.05 15.96
N GLY A 7 0.93 -4.55 17.13
CA GLY A 7 2.09 -4.06 17.85
C GLY A 7 3.31 -4.36 17.01
N LEU A 8 3.96 -3.32 16.51
CA LEU A 8 5.37 -3.42 16.17
C LEU A 8 6.13 -3.81 17.43
N GLU A 9 6.88 -4.87 17.31
CA GLU A 9 8.02 -5.08 18.19
C GLU A 9 9.25 -4.70 17.37
N PRO A 10 9.78 -3.47 17.48
CA PRO A 10 11.06 -3.08 16.89
C PRO A 10 12.17 -4.04 17.30
N ASP A 11 11.99 -4.69 18.45
CA ASP A 11 12.85 -5.72 19.02
C ASP A 11 13.08 -6.95 18.10
N LYS A 12 12.31 -7.05 17.00
CA LYS A 12 12.49 -8.11 15.99
C LYS A 12 13.50 -7.78 14.89
N THR A 13 13.99 -6.55 14.84
CA THR A 13 15.10 -6.20 13.94
C THR A 13 16.43 -6.48 14.62
N GLU A 14 17.33 -7.16 13.94
CA GLU A 14 18.61 -7.60 14.53
C GLU A 14 19.43 -6.43 15.06
N ASP A 15 19.55 -5.35 14.29
CA ASP A 15 20.33 -4.17 14.69
C ASP A 15 19.77 -3.52 15.96
N PHE A 16 18.45 -3.31 16.04
CA PHE A 16 17.83 -2.74 17.23
C PHE A 16 18.06 -3.64 18.45
N TYR A 17 17.90 -4.97 18.28
CA TYR A 17 18.13 -5.93 19.35
C TYR A 17 19.56 -5.87 19.89
N GLN A 18 20.56 -5.81 19.00
CA GLN A 18 21.97 -5.70 19.39
C GLN A 18 22.25 -4.38 20.14
N TRP A 19 21.72 -3.25 19.67
CA TRP A 19 21.86 -1.97 20.35
C TRP A 19 21.22 -1.99 21.75
N LYS A 20 20.04 -2.54 21.88
CA LYS A 20 19.34 -2.69 23.16
C LYS A 20 20.15 -3.54 24.13
N LYS A 21 20.72 -4.65 23.67
CA LYS A 21 21.54 -5.54 24.48
C LYS A 21 22.81 -4.86 25.01
N VAL A 22 23.53 -4.12 24.18
CA VAL A 22 24.76 -3.43 24.61
C VAL A 22 24.50 -2.24 25.57
N ASN A 23 23.28 -1.73 25.57
CA ASN A 23 22.83 -0.67 26.48
C ASN A 23 22.08 -1.23 27.72
N ASN A 24 22.33 -2.46 28.12
CA ASN A 24 21.73 -3.11 29.29
C ASN A 24 20.20 -3.13 29.28
N ASN A 25 19.57 -3.20 28.09
CA ASN A 25 18.13 -3.10 27.84
C ASN A 25 17.49 -1.73 28.21
N ASP A 26 18.28 -0.73 28.54
CA ASP A 26 17.84 0.66 28.69
C ASP A 26 18.04 1.41 27.37
N PHE A 27 17.21 1.05 26.36
CA PHE A 27 17.32 1.56 24.99
C PHE A 27 15.94 1.52 24.31
N SER A 28 15.50 2.68 23.87
CA SER A 28 14.19 2.87 23.23
C SER A 28 14.29 2.95 21.70
N SER A 29 13.17 2.85 21.02
CA SER A 29 13.09 3.10 19.58
C SER A 29 13.49 4.54 19.22
N TRP A 30 13.28 5.50 20.13
CA TRP A 30 13.73 6.89 19.94
C TRP A 30 15.24 7.02 19.98
N ASP A 31 15.90 6.31 20.89
CA ASP A 31 17.37 6.28 20.96
C ASP A 31 17.96 5.67 19.70
N TYR A 32 17.33 4.61 19.19
CA TYR A 32 17.73 3.99 17.94
C TYR A 32 17.57 4.95 16.75
N LEU A 33 16.39 5.58 16.61
CA LEU A 33 16.15 6.59 15.57
C LEU A 33 17.16 7.73 15.64
N PHE A 34 17.49 8.22 16.84
CA PHE A 34 18.50 9.25 17.01
C PHE A 34 19.88 8.80 16.51
N GLY A 35 20.22 7.52 16.71
CA GLY A 35 21.50 6.97 16.29
C GLY A 35 21.65 6.72 14.78
N ILE A 36 20.55 6.41 14.08
CA ILE A 36 20.60 5.98 12.68
C ILE A 36 20.03 6.98 11.67
N ALA A 37 19.14 7.88 12.12
CA ALA A 37 18.41 8.78 11.22
C ALA A 37 19.02 10.18 11.22
N ASN A 38 18.76 10.89 10.13
CA ASN A 38 18.97 12.32 10.01
C ASN A 38 17.73 12.98 9.41
N VAL A 39 17.64 14.31 9.52
CA VAL A 39 16.46 15.07 9.07
C VAL A 39 16.20 14.93 7.57
N GLU A 40 17.24 14.88 6.73
CA GLU A 40 17.08 14.73 5.28
C GLU A 40 16.48 13.38 4.92
N SER A 41 16.98 12.30 5.53
CA SER A 41 16.40 10.96 5.37
C SER A 41 14.94 10.93 5.85
N ALA A 42 14.63 11.55 7.00
CA ALA A 42 13.27 11.60 7.51
C ALA A 42 12.33 12.35 6.54
N ILE A 43 12.79 13.45 5.93
CA ILE A 43 12.03 14.17 4.89
C ILE A 43 11.80 13.27 3.66
N ALA A 44 12.82 12.52 3.21
CA ALA A 44 12.69 11.61 2.09
C ALA A 44 11.65 10.50 2.40
N PHE A 45 11.67 9.93 3.60
CA PHE A 45 10.69 8.92 4.01
C PHE A 45 9.24 9.45 4.03
N THR A 46 9.01 10.76 4.14
CA THR A 46 7.64 11.28 4.02
C THR A 46 7.02 10.97 2.66
N LYS A 47 7.80 10.89 1.60
CA LYS A 47 7.31 10.54 0.26
C LYS A 47 6.87 9.08 0.17
N LEU A 48 7.50 8.20 0.91
CA LEU A 48 7.10 6.80 1.01
C LEU A 48 5.83 6.62 1.85
N PHE A 49 5.79 7.23 3.04
CA PHE A 49 4.70 7.01 3.99
C PHE A 49 3.49 7.91 3.75
N TRP A 50 3.68 9.11 3.21
CA TRP A 50 2.64 10.12 2.99
C TRP A 50 2.77 10.72 1.59
N PRO A 51 2.59 9.89 0.52
CA PRO A 51 2.90 10.28 -0.84
C PRO A 51 1.95 11.36 -1.38
N ASP A 52 2.41 12.04 -2.42
CA ASP A 52 1.57 12.85 -3.28
C ASP A 52 1.00 11.99 -4.42
N PHE A 53 -0.17 12.39 -4.91
CA PHE A 53 -0.86 11.70 -5.99
C PHE A 53 -1.14 12.67 -7.13
N VAL A 54 -1.21 12.13 -8.35
CA VAL A 54 -1.63 12.84 -9.55
C VAL A 54 -2.89 12.18 -10.10
N GLU A 55 -3.84 13.01 -10.54
CA GLU A 55 -5.02 12.55 -11.27
C GLU A 55 -4.78 12.70 -12.77
N HIS A 56 -4.97 11.60 -13.52
CA HIS A 56 -4.86 11.59 -14.97
C HIS A 56 -5.94 10.71 -15.57
N GLU A 57 -6.72 11.27 -16.50
CA GLU A 57 -7.85 10.59 -17.17
C GLU A 57 -8.80 9.83 -16.23
N GLY A 58 -9.04 10.38 -15.03
CA GLY A 58 -9.90 9.78 -14.01
C GLY A 58 -9.23 8.75 -13.12
N GLY A 59 -8.02 8.30 -13.45
CA GLY A 59 -7.16 7.46 -12.60
C GLY A 59 -6.39 8.29 -11.58
N ILE A 60 -6.02 7.66 -10.47
CA ILE A 60 -5.20 8.23 -9.40
C ILE A 60 -3.90 7.44 -9.32
N PHE A 61 -2.77 8.15 -9.38
CA PHE A 61 -1.45 7.53 -9.43
C PHE A 61 -0.52 8.14 -8.40
N LEU A 62 0.44 7.35 -7.89
CA LEU A 62 1.56 7.88 -7.11
C LEU A 62 2.35 8.86 -7.98
N GLN A 63 2.51 10.10 -7.50
CA GLN A 63 3.19 11.15 -8.27
C GLN A 63 4.64 10.79 -8.61
N GLU A 64 5.35 10.15 -7.69
CA GLU A 64 6.77 9.81 -7.83
C GLU A 64 7.05 8.76 -8.92
N VAL A 65 6.07 7.91 -9.24
CA VAL A 65 6.21 6.84 -10.24
C VAL A 65 5.40 7.08 -11.51
N PHE A 66 4.51 8.07 -11.49
CA PHE A 66 3.70 8.37 -12.67
C PHE A 66 4.54 8.90 -13.83
N ASN A 67 4.44 8.23 -14.96
CA ASN A 67 5.07 8.61 -16.21
C ASN A 67 4.06 8.46 -17.34
N LEU A 68 3.86 9.51 -18.13
CA LEU A 68 2.86 9.54 -19.21
C LEU A 68 3.13 8.49 -20.30
N GLU A 69 4.39 8.26 -20.65
CA GLU A 69 4.75 7.25 -21.66
C GLU A 69 4.42 5.84 -21.18
N ILE A 70 4.74 5.52 -19.93
CA ILE A 70 4.40 4.25 -19.30
C ILE A 70 2.89 4.11 -19.20
N TYR A 71 2.16 5.18 -18.84
CA TYR A 71 0.71 5.19 -18.77
C TYR A 71 0.09 4.84 -20.14
N GLU A 72 0.51 5.49 -21.23
CA GLU A 72 0.00 5.24 -22.56
C GLU A 72 0.31 3.82 -23.07
N GLN A 73 1.47 3.26 -22.70
CA GLN A 73 1.80 1.87 -23.01
C GLN A 73 0.82 0.91 -22.32
N TRP A 74 0.55 1.08 -21.03
CA TRP A 74 -0.41 0.24 -20.31
C TRP A 74 -1.84 0.45 -20.81
N LYS A 75 -2.24 1.69 -21.10
CA LYS A 75 -3.54 2.01 -21.68
C LYS A 75 -3.77 1.27 -22.99
N SER A 76 -2.77 1.21 -23.87
CA SER A 76 -2.86 0.47 -25.12
C SER A 76 -3.01 -1.05 -24.94
N GLN A 77 -2.40 -1.60 -23.89
CA GLN A 77 -2.42 -3.04 -23.59
C GLN A 77 -3.68 -3.46 -22.82
N LEU A 78 -4.18 -2.60 -21.93
CA LEU A 78 -5.29 -2.90 -21.03
C LEU A 78 -6.63 -2.32 -21.49
N GLY A 79 -6.70 -1.74 -22.71
CA GLY A 79 -7.96 -1.36 -23.35
C GLY A 79 -8.71 -0.24 -22.63
N ASN A 80 -8.02 0.77 -22.11
CA ASN A 80 -8.58 1.89 -21.32
C ASN A 80 -9.22 1.48 -19.98
N ASP A 81 -8.94 0.31 -19.46
CA ASP A 81 -9.35 -0.08 -18.12
C ASP A 81 -8.52 0.66 -17.08
N ILE A 82 -9.02 1.80 -16.63
CA ILE A 82 -8.33 2.67 -15.65
C ILE A 82 -8.00 1.91 -14.37
N ASN A 83 -8.87 1.01 -13.93
CA ASN A 83 -8.63 0.24 -12.70
C ASN A 83 -7.44 -0.72 -12.87
N ALA A 84 -7.37 -1.39 -14.02
CA ALA A 84 -6.24 -2.25 -14.33
C ALA A 84 -4.94 -1.46 -14.48
N ILE A 85 -4.98 -0.27 -15.09
CA ILE A 85 -3.82 0.62 -15.24
C ILE A 85 -3.34 1.11 -13.86
N GLU A 86 -4.25 1.57 -12.98
CA GLU A 86 -3.91 1.96 -11.61
C GLU A 86 -3.21 0.83 -10.86
N ARG A 87 -3.72 -0.40 -10.98
CA ARG A 87 -3.14 -1.57 -10.31
C ARG A 87 -1.71 -1.85 -10.74
N VAL A 88 -1.38 -1.62 -11.99
CA VAL A 88 -0.03 -1.86 -12.52
C VAL A 88 0.89 -0.69 -12.19
N VAL A 89 0.47 0.55 -12.40
CA VAL A 89 1.31 1.72 -12.17
C VAL A 89 1.56 1.96 -10.69
N ASN A 90 0.56 1.72 -9.83
CA ASN A 90 0.68 1.88 -8.37
C ASN A 90 1.20 0.63 -7.64
N HIS A 91 1.76 -0.33 -8.37
CA HIS A 91 2.33 -1.56 -7.84
C HIS A 91 3.79 -1.32 -7.45
N GLN A 92 4.09 -1.32 -6.15
CA GLN A 92 5.42 -1.00 -5.64
C GLN A 92 5.96 -2.17 -4.79
N HIS A 93 7.13 -2.67 -5.16
CA HIS A 93 7.87 -3.61 -4.35
C HIS A 93 8.66 -2.85 -3.28
N ILE A 94 8.56 -3.27 -2.01
CA ILE A 94 9.30 -2.62 -0.92
C ILE A 94 10.80 -2.74 -1.12
N GLU A 95 11.24 -3.84 -1.69
CA GLU A 95 12.63 -4.14 -2.01
C GLU A 95 13.24 -3.11 -2.99
N ASP A 96 12.44 -2.61 -3.93
CA ASP A 96 12.86 -1.59 -4.90
C ASP A 96 12.90 -0.20 -4.27
N LEU A 97 12.11 0.02 -3.23
CA LEU A 97 12.01 1.32 -2.53
C LEU A 97 13.08 1.48 -1.44
N LEU A 98 13.45 0.38 -0.79
CA LEU A 98 14.33 0.40 0.39
C LEU A 98 15.43 -0.65 0.25
N PRO A 99 16.69 -0.24 0.04
CA PRO A 99 17.81 -1.16 -0.04
C PRO A 99 18.05 -1.86 1.31
N GLY A 100 18.52 -3.10 1.27
CA GLY A 100 18.80 -3.89 2.48
C GLY A 100 17.63 -4.75 2.94
N SER A 101 16.54 -4.80 2.19
CA SER A 101 15.37 -5.65 2.46
C SER A 101 15.74 -7.13 2.59
N GLU A 102 16.76 -7.58 1.86
CA GLU A 102 17.29 -8.94 1.93
C GLU A 102 17.88 -9.33 3.30
N LYS A 103 18.15 -8.34 4.16
CA LYS A 103 18.66 -8.54 5.52
C LYS A 103 17.54 -8.55 6.56
N VAL A 104 16.31 -8.27 6.15
CA VAL A 104 15.16 -8.13 7.02
C VAL A 104 14.26 -9.36 6.82
N ASN A 105 13.77 -9.94 7.91
CA ASN A 105 12.87 -11.08 7.80
C ASN A 105 11.52 -10.66 7.18
N ALA A 106 10.85 -11.63 6.56
CA ALA A 106 9.60 -11.42 5.83
C ALA A 106 8.47 -10.81 6.69
N ASP A 107 8.40 -11.14 7.97
CA ASP A 107 7.39 -10.59 8.88
C ASP A 107 7.57 -9.08 9.11
N ASN A 108 8.82 -8.63 9.21
CA ASN A 108 9.14 -7.22 9.35
C ASN A 108 8.87 -6.43 8.07
N LEU A 109 9.18 -7.01 6.90
CA LEU A 109 8.83 -6.42 5.60
C LEU A 109 7.31 -6.32 5.43
N LEU A 110 6.58 -7.38 5.77
CA LEU A 110 5.12 -7.39 5.72
C LEU A 110 4.52 -6.36 6.69
N TYR A 111 5.10 -6.22 7.89
CA TYR A 111 4.70 -5.19 8.81
C TYR A 111 4.89 -3.78 8.22
N LEU A 112 6.06 -3.51 7.63
CA LEU A 112 6.34 -2.23 6.96
C LEU A 112 5.32 -1.98 5.84
N GLY A 113 5.05 -2.98 4.99
CA GLY A 113 4.06 -2.89 3.93
C GLY A 113 2.66 -2.57 4.44
N LYS A 114 2.22 -3.22 5.52
CA LYS A 114 0.93 -2.93 6.17
C LYS A 114 0.87 -1.51 6.73
N THR A 115 1.97 -1.01 7.28
CA THR A 115 2.07 0.37 7.77
C THR A 115 1.92 1.37 6.61
N ILE A 116 2.61 1.13 5.50
CA ILE A 116 2.49 1.95 4.28
C ILE A 116 1.05 1.95 3.78
N VAL A 117 0.40 0.79 3.70
CA VAL A 117 -1.02 0.66 3.29
C VAL A 117 -1.93 1.55 4.14
N GLN A 118 -1.80 1.50 5.47
CA GLN A 118 -2.63 2.32 6.37
C GLN A 118 -2.42 3.82 6.13
N MET A 119 -1.19 4.23 5.91
CA MET A 119 -0.85 5.64 5.66
C MET A 119 -1.35 6.09 4.28
N TRP A 120 -1.15 5.29 3.23
CA TRP A 120 -1.67 5.59 1.90
C TRP A 120 -3.20 5.65 1.87
N GLN A 121 -3.87 4.71 2.53
CA GLN A 121 -5.33 4.71 2.64
C GLN A 121 -5.85 5.97 3.34
N SER A 122 -5.18 6.40 4.42
CA SER A 122 -5.52 7.61 5.14
C SER A 122 -5.31 8.86 4.27
N ARG A 123 -4.20 8.92 3.54
CA ARG A 123 -3.87 10.03 2.64
C ARG A 123 -4.84 10.13 1.47
N LEU A 124 -5.14 9.00 0.82
CA LEU A 124 -6.12 8.91 -0.27
C LEU A 124 -7.51 9.35 0.19
N LYS A 125 -7.95 8.90 1.37
CA LYS A 125 -9.24 9.31 1.95
C LYS A 125 -9.29 10.81 2.24
N LEU A 126 -8.18 11.40 2.69
CA LEU A 126 -8.09 12.83 2.95
C LEU A 126 -8.20 13.66 1.67
N LEU A 127 -7.48 13.26 0.62
CA LEU A 127 -7.41 14.02 -0.63
C LEU A 127 -8.62 13.76 -1.55
N TYR A 128 -9.18 12.56 -1.51
CA TYR A 128 -10.28 12.13 -2.37
C TYR A 128 -11.46 11.57 -1.55
N PRO A 129 -12.12 12.40 -0.73
CA PRO A 129 -13.14 11.93 0.21
C PRO A 129 -14.36 11.29 -0.47
N ASN A 130 -14.60 11.59 -1.74
CA ASN A 130 -15.72 11.06 -2.53
C ASN A 130 -15.34 9.81 -3.36
N LYS A 131 -14.08 9.40 -3.37
CA LYS A 131 -13.61 8.19 -4.04
C LYS A 131 -13.35 7.09 -3.00
N SER A 132 -13.48 5.85 -3.42
CA SER A 132 -13.12 4.68 -2.61
C SER A 132 -11.91 3.99 -3.24
N PHE A 133 -11.02 3.46 -2.43
CA PHE A 133 -9.80 2.79 -2.90
C PHE A 133 -9.64 1.42 -2.25
N ASN A 134 -9.18 0.46 -3.04
CA ASN A 134 -8.60 -0.78 -2.55
C ASN A 134 -7.12 -0.52 -2.36
N VAL A 135 -6.63 -0.49 -1.15
CA VAL A 135 -5.20 -0.39 -0.83
C VAL A 135 -4.79 -1.68 -0.17
N SER A 136 -3.82 -2.36 -0.70
CA SER A 136 -3.43 -3.70 -0.24
C SER A 136 -1.93 -3.88 -0.13
N CYS A 137 -1.54 -4.77 0.77
CA CYS A 137 -0.21 -5.30 0.90
C CYS A 137 -0.27 -6.80 0.67
N GLN A 138 0.56 -7.31 -0.22
CA GLN A 138 0.65 -8.74 -0.53
C GLN A 138 2.09 -9.19 -0.37
N GLN A 139 2.25 -10.38 0.16
CA GLN A 139 3.54 -11.07 0.24
C GLN A 139 3.52 -12.21 -0.75
N ASP A 140 4.53 -12.27 -1.61
CA ASP A 140 4.76 -13.35 -2.56
C ASP A 140 6.20 -13.83 -2.40
N GLU A 141 6.36 -15.11 -2.01
CA GLU A 141 7.66 -15.75 -1.71
C GLU A 141 8.56 -14.86 -0.85
N ASN A 142 9.43 -14.07 -1.48
CA ASN A 142 10.43 -13.22 -0.82
C ASN A 142 10.20 -11.73 -1.04
N THR A 143 9.09 -11.32 -1.63
CA THR A 143 8.78 -9.93 -1.94
C THR A 143 7.53 -9.46 -1.20
N VAL A 144 7.49 -8.18 -0.88
CA VAL A 144 6.30 -7.53 -0.31
C VAL A 144 5.89 -6.38 -1.22
N VAL A 145 4.66 -6.47 -1.72
CA VAL A 145 4.10 -5.51 -2.66
C VAL A 145 3.04 -4.67 -1.97
N VAL A 146 3.11 -3.37 -2.16
CA VAL A 146 2.06 -2.42 -1.79
C VAL A 146 1.46 -1.84 -3.06
N MET A 147 0.12 -1.86 -3.17
CA MET A 147 -0.59 -1.33 -4.33
C MET A 147 -1.90 -0.70 -3.96
N PHE A 148 -2.43 0.14 -4.85
CA PHE A 148 -3.80 0.61 -4.75
C PHE A 148 -4.43 0.84 -6.13
N ASN A 149 -5.76 0.80 -6.12
CA ASN A 149 -6.61 1.18 -7.25
C ASN A 149 -7.95 1.70 -6.73
N GLN A 150 -8.68 2.44 -7.54
CA GLN A 150 -10.04 2.86 -7.20
C GLN A 150 -10.95 1.65 -7.08
N ALA A 151 -11.77 1.63 -6.01
CA ALA A 151 -12.84 0.66 -5.85
C ALA A 151 -14.10 1.22 -6.52
N PHE A 152 -14.45 0.72 -7.69
CA PHE A 152 -15.73 1.05 -8.29
C PHE A 152 -16.84 0.38 -7.47
N LYS A 153 -17.83 1.17 -7.06
CA LYS A 153 -19.08 0.61 -6.59
C LYS A 153 -19.68 -0.15 -7.79
N VAL A 154 -19.66 -1.46 -7.71
CA VAL A 154 -20.54 -2.26 -8.57
C VAL A 154 -21.95 -1.83 -8.14
N GLU A 155 -22.59 -0.94 -8.87
CA GLU A 155 -24.03 -0.78 -8.79
C GLU A 155 -24.58 -2.18 -9.08
N SER A 156 -25.11 -2.82 -8.06
CA SER A 156 -25.88 -4.05 -8.23
C SER A 156 -27.11 -3.70 -9.07
N ARG A 157 -26.92 -3.63 -10.37
CA ARG A 157 -28.04 -3.79 -11.29
C ARG A 157 -28.46 -5.24 -11.18
N HIS A 158 -29.31 -5.54 -10.21
CA HIS A 158 -30.24 -6.63 -10.38
C HIS A 158 -31.20 -6.18 -11.50
N PRO A 159 -31.11 -6.73 -12.69
CA PRO A 159 -32.26 -6.71 -13.55
C PRO A 159 -33.32 -7.46 -12.75
N SER A 160 -34.38 -6.75 -12.35
CA SER A 160 -35.61 -7.41 -11.97
C SER A 160 -35.96 -8.38 -13.10
N LEU A 161 -35.80 -9.67 -12.85
CA LEU A 161 -36.30 -10.71 -13.72
C LEU A 161 -37.81 -10.41 -13.93
N PRO A 162 -38.27 -10.29 -15.16
CA PRO A 162 -39.72 -10.16 -15.39
C PRO A 162 -40.40 -11.38 -14.80
N ASP A 163 -41.50 -11.16 -14.09
CA ASP A 163 -42.41 -12.18 -13.57
C ASP A 163 -43.04 -13.01 -14.70
N TYR A 164 -42.28 -13.90 -15.30
CA TYR A 164 -42.79 -14.88 -16.25
C TYR A 164 -42.24 -16.25 -15.88
N TYR A 165 -42.76 -16.82 -14.80
CA TYR A 165 -42.83 -18.27 -14.58
C TYR A 165 -43.72 -18.58 -13.39
N ASN A 166 -45.02 -18.19 -13.54
CA ASN A 166 -46.09 -18.87 -12.82
C ASN A 166 -46.98 -19.50 -13.86
N GLY A 167 -46.87 -20.79 -14.11
CA GLY A 167 -47.73 -21.45 -15.04
C GLY A 167 -47.42 -22.94 -15.24
N VAL A 168 -48.04 -23.75 -14.42
CA VAL A 168 -48.70 -25.03 -14.75
C VAL A 168 -47.82 -26.23 -15.16
N TRP A 169 -47.64 -27.11 -14.21
CA TRP A 169 -47.42 -28.54 -14.47
C TRP A 169 -48.80 -29.27 -14.53
N ILE A 170 -49.10 -29.85 -15.64
CA ILE A 170 -50.02 -30.97 -15.80
C ILE A 170 -49.18 -32.25 -15.94
#